data_deebdd5d2f264571e3992ed6d6940101
#
_entry.id   deebdd5d2f264571e3992ed6d6940101
#
_cell.length_a   1.000
_cell.length_b   1.000
_cell.length_c   1.000
_cell.angle_alpha   90.00
_cell.angle_beta   90.00
_cell.angle_gamma   90.00
#
_symmetry.space_group_name_H-M   'P 1'
#
loop_
_entity.id
_entity.type
_entity.pdbx_description
1 polymer ?
#
loop_
_entity_poly.entity_id
_entity_poly.type
_entity_poly.pdbx_seq_one_letter_code
_entity_poly.pdbx_strand_id
1 'polypeptide(L)'
;METWMIRAGRGGAFAGDWIERGIIGIGWDFDGLDIASMDREQIREAYALTHPAESKQKVAANVGQVYRFAHSMEQGATVVMYDPAERLYHIGVVSGPCSPVPEPEGITYTRAVTWTKAAPRDMLSQSSKNSLGSIQTIFAISHEVLAELEEIAARKTPATPSEPDHNANDDSASDDEALSATYDNGIELIKDRVNQLGWEDMERLVAGMLRAMGYCARVTPKGPDGGRDVIASPDALGLESPRIVAEVKHRKEAMGAPAVRSFIGGLRAGDRGLYVSTGGFTKEARYEADRANVPVRLLDLDAFVRHYVEVYDKTDDETRSILPLTRIWWPA
;
A
#
# COMPACT_ATOMS: atom_id res chain seq x y z
N MET A 1 -18.74 16.84 -13.70
CA MET A 1 -19.03 16.04 -12.51
C MET A 1 -17.72 15.92 -11.75
N GLU A 2 -17.70 16.15 -10.45
CA GLU A 2 -16.47 16.02 -9.65
C GLU A 2 -16.04 14.56 -9.54
N THR A 3 -14.74 14.33 -9.51
CA THR A 3 -14.15 13.01 -9.32
C THR A 3 -13.49 12.97 -7.95
N TRP A 4 -13.78 11.92 -7.20
CA TRP A 4 -13.36 11.78 -5.81
C TRP A 4 -12.36 10.66 -5.64
N MET A 5 -11.29 10.92 -4.88
CA MET A 5 -10.45 9.87 -4.31
C MET A 5 -10.95 9.53 -2.92
N ILE A 6 -11.02 8.23 -2.59
CA ILE A 6 -11.34 7.75 -1.26
C ILE A 6 -10.32 6.69 -0.82
N ARG A 7 -9.87 6.77 0.44
CA ARG A 7 -8.98 5.79 1.04
C ARG A 7 -9.78 4.70 1.74
N ALA A 8 -9.46 3.45 1.45
CA ALA A 8 -10.12 2.28 2.02
C ALA A 8 -9.54 1.91 3.39
N GLY A 9 -9.65 2.81 4.35
CA GLY A 9 -9.07 2.66 5.68
C GLY A 9 -7.54 2.83 5.68
N ARG A 10 -6.94 2.63 6.86
CA ARG A 10 -5.50 2.76 7.05
C ARG A 10 -4.75 1.70 6.24
N GLY A 11 -3.79 2.14 5.42
CA GLY A 11 -3.01 1.23 4.56
C GLY A 11 -3.84 0.43 3.56
N GLY A 12 -5.06 0.88 3.22
CA GLY A 12 -5.95 0.17 2.28
C GLY A 12 -6.62 -1.08 2.86
N ALA A 13 -6.72 -1.17 4.19
CA ALA A 13 -7.19 -2.38 4.89
C ALA A 13 -8.54 -2.92 4.41
N PHE A 14 -9.41 -2.05 3.89
CA PHE A 14 -10.74 -2.43 3.41
C PHE A 14 -10.83 -2.53 1.87
N ALA A 15 -9.73 -2.33 1.12
CA ALA A 15 -9.80 -2.22 -0.34
C ALA A 15 -10.40 -3.47 -1.00
N GLY A 16 -9.92 -4.66 -0.66
CA GLY A 16 -10.42 -5.92 -1.20
C GLY A 16 -11.90 -6.16 -0.88
N ASP A 17 -12.31 -5.93 0.38
CA ASP A 17 -13.71 -6.06 0.82
C ASP A 17 -14.63 -5.07 0.08
N TRP A 18 -14.19 -3.83 -0.10
CA TRP A 18 -14.97 -2.82 -0.81
C TRP A 18 -15.14 -3.12 -2.30
N ILE A 19 -14.11 -3.70 -2.92
CA ILE A 19 -14.19 -4.13 -4.33
C ILE A 19 -15.19 -5.30 -4.45
N GLU A 20 -15.07 -6.31 -3.58
CA GLU A 20 -15.92 -7.49 -3.61
C GLU A 20 -17.40 -7.16 -3.34
N ARG A 21 -17.66 -6.25 -2.38
CA ARG A 21 -19.01 -5.84 -2.00
C ARG A 21 -19.60 -4.74 -2.87
N GLY A 22 -18.81 -4.11 -3.74
CA GLY A 22 -19.27 -2.99 -4.56
C GLY A 22 -19.65 -1.77 -3.71
N ILE A 23 -18.82 -1.40 -2.74
CA ILE A 23 -19.07 -0.27 -1.82
C ILE A 23 -17.83 0.60 -1.65
N ILE A 24 -18.05 1.76 -1.05
CA ILE A 24 -17.06 2.62 -0.37
C ILE A 24 -17.61 3.01 0.99
N GLY A 25 -16.74 3.38 1.94
CA GLY A 25 -17.20 3.68 3.29
C GLY A 25 -16.33 4.69 4.04
N ILE A 26 -16.87 5.17 5.15
CA ILE A 26 -16.18 6.02 6.13
C ILE A 26 -16.40 5.47 7.54
N GLY A 27 -15.45 5.74 8.45
CA GLY A 27 -15.47 5.20 9.82
C GLY A 27 -15.71 6.26 10.91
N TRP A 28 -16.13 7.48 10.57
CA TRP A 28 -16.50 8.47 11.59
C TRP A 28 -17.83 8.11 12.22
N ASP A 29 -17.84 7.98 13.54
CA ASP A 29 -19.02 7.59 14.30
C ASP A 29 -19.94 8.80 14.62
N PHE A 30 -21.21 8.61 14.37
CA PHE A 30 -22.30 9.57 14.67
C PHE A 30 -23.46 8.87 15.40
N ASP A 31 -23.19 7.82 16.19
CA ASP A 31 -24.20 7.04 16.93
C ASP A 31 -25.39 6.56 16.05
N GLY A 32 -25.10 6.21 14.79
CA GLY A 32 -26.11 5.71 13.85
C GLY A 32 -27.06 6.77 13.29
N LEU A 33 -26.79 8.07 13.48
CA LEU A 33 -27.60 9.16 12.91
C LEU A 33 -27.54 9.12 11.38
N ASP A 34 -28.62 9.52 10.72
CA ASP A 34 -28.67 9.64 9.26
C ASP A 34 -27.99 10.95 8.80
N ILE A 35 -26.68 10.92 8.63
CA ILE A 35 -25.89 12.08 8.17
C ILE A 35 -26.28 12.57 6.77
N ALA A 36 -26.96 11.76 5.96
CA ALA A 36 -27.43 12.18 4.65
C ALA A 36 -28.63 13.15 4.72
N SER A 37 -29.36 13.16 5.83
CA SER A 37 -30.45 14.09 6.08
C SER A 37 -30.02 15.38 6.78
N MET A 38 -28.75 15.47 7.25
CA MET A 38 -28.21 16.58 8.04
C MET A 38 -27.51 17.61 7.18
N ASP A 39 -27.67 18.89 7.51
CA ASP A 39 -26.84 19.94 6.95
C ASP A 39 -25.44 19.95 7.60
N ARG A 40 -24.52 20.78 7.05
CA ARG A 40 -23.13 20.83 7.51
C ARG A 40 -23.00 21.25 8.98
N GLU A 41 -23.89 22.09 9.47
CA GLU A 41 -23.87 22.56 10.86
C GLU A 41 -24.35 21.46 11.81
N GLN A 42 -25.42 20.75 11.45
CA GLN A 42 -25.93 19.60 12.21
C GLN A 42 -24.89 18.47 12.28
N ILE A 43 -24.18 18.17 11.18
CA ILE A 43 -23.07 17.21 11.19
C ILE A 43 -21.97 17.70 12.12
N ARG A 44 -21.64 19.00 12.15
CA ARG A 44 -20.62 19.58 13.05
C ARG A 44 -21.01 19.44 14.51
N GLU A 45 -22.25 19.73 14.85
CA GLU A 45 -22.76 19.61 16.22
C GLU A 45 -22.77 18.15 16.68
N ALA A 46 -23.26 17.22 15.87
CA ALA A 46 -23.26 15.80 16.16
C ALA A 46 -21.83 15.26 16.33
N TYR A 47 -20.89 15.65 15.44
CA TYR A 47 -19.49 15.26 15.54
C TYR A 47 -18.82 15.77 16.82
N ALA A 48 -19.08 17.02 17.19
CA ALA A 48 -18.50 17.61 18.41
C ALA A 48 -19.02 16.95 19.71
N LEU A 49 -20.23 16.41 19.71
CA LEU A 49 -20.78 15.66 20.84
C LEU A 49 -20.10 14.31 21.02
N THR A 50 -19.81 13.60 19.95
CA THR A 50 -19.14 12.28 19.98
C THR A 50 -17.63 12.41 20.18
N HIS A 51 -17.02 13.57 19.84
CA HIS A 51 -15.58 13.82 19.89
C HIS A 51 -15.21 15.10 20.70
N PRO A 52 -15.59 15.20 21.99
CA PRO A 52 -15.48 16.45 22.77
C PRO A 52 -14.01 16.86 23.04
N ALA A 53 -13.04 15.96 22.89
CA ALA A 53 -11.64 16.23 23.14
C ALA A 53 -10.89 16.78 21.90
N GLU A 54 -11.53 16.80 20.74
CA GLU A 54 -10.88 17.24 19.50
C GLU A 54 -10.84 18.77 19.35
N SER A 55 -9.76 19.27 18.71
CA SER A 55 -9.61 20.70 18.42
C SER A 55 -10.67 21.16 17.38
N LYS A 56 -11.03 22.45 17.43
CA LYS A 56 -11.97 23.03 16.46
C LYS A 56 -11.53 22.85 15.00
N GLN A 57 -10.23 22.88 14.74
CA GLN A 57 -9.67 22.68 13.41
C GLN A 57 -9.86 21.23 12.95
N LYS A 58 -9.58 20.26 13.80
CA LYS A 58 -9.80 18.84 13.53
C LYS A 58 -11.28 18.53 13.27
N VAL A 59 -12.17 19.06 14.11
CA VAL A 59 -13.62 18.94 13.92
C VAL A 59 -14.03 19.50 12.53
N ALA A 60 -13.53 20.68 12.16
CA ALA A 60 -13.89 21.31 10.88
C ALA A 60 -13.38 20.47 9.68
N ALA A 61 -12.17 19.93 9.75
CA ALA A 61 -11.59 19.08 8.72
C ALA A 61 -12.38 17.77 8.54
N ASN A 62 -12.68 17.07 9.63
CA ASN A 62 -13.40 15.80 9.59
C ASN A 62 -14.87 16.00 9.13
N VAL A 63 -15.54 17.01 9.65
CA VAL A 63 -16.89 17.40 9.18
C VAL A 63 -16.89 17.73 7.69
N GLY A 64 -15.83 18.39 7.20
CA GLY A 64 -15.67 18.65 5.76
C GLY A 64 -15.62 17.36 4.93
N GLN A 65 -14.86 16.36 5.37
CA GLN A 65 -14.77 15.07 4.68
C GLN A 65 -16.06 14.25 4.77
N VAL A 66 -16.71 14.22 5.94
CA VAL A 66 -18.02 13.58 6.14
C VAL A 66 -19.09 14.22 5.24
N TYR A 67 -19.12 15.55 5.19
CA TYR A 67 -20.05 16.28 4.33
C TYR A 67 -19.82 15.98 2.83
N ARG A 68 -18.56 15.90 2.40
CA ARG A 68 -18.25 15.49 1.02
C ARG A 68 -18.78 14.09 0.72
N PHE A 69 -18.61 13.16 1.63
CA PHE A 69 -19.10 11.78 1.46
C PHE A 69 -20.61 11.70 1.41
N ALA A 70 -21.31 12.41 2.31
CA ALA A 70 -22.75 12.35 2.43
C ALA A 70 -23.48 13.14 1.32
N HIS A 71 -22.94 14.31 0.92
CA HIS A 71 -23.66 15.29 0.08
C HIS A 71 -22.97 15.64 -1.24
N SER A 72 -21.63 15.92 -1.22
CA SER A 72 -20.94 16.36 -2.44
C SER A 72 -20.67 15.24 -3.42
N MET A 73 -20.45 14.02 -2.91
CA MET A 73 -20.29 12.82 -3.74
C MET A 73 -21.67 12.32 -4.18
N GLU A 74 -22.22 12.93 -5.21
CA GLU A 74 -23.55 12.58 -5.72
C GLU A 74 -23.59 11.19 -6.39
N GLN A 75 -24.78 10.62 -6.51
CA GLN A 75 -25.00 9.43 -7.33
C GLN A 75 -24.65 9.73 -8.79
N GLY A 76 -23.87 8.87 -9.41
CA GLY A 76 -23.28 9.09 -10.74
C GLY A 76 -21.88 9.73 -10.70
N ALA A 77 -21.40 10.23 -9.55
CA ALA A 77 -20.04 10.74 -9.42
C ALA A 77 -19.01 9.62 -9.65
N THR A 78 -17.88 9.97 -10.28
CA THR A 78 -16.73 9.07 -10.41
C THR A 78 -15.98 9.02 -9.10
N VAL A 79 -15.64 7.80 -8.66
CA VAL A 79 -14.81 7.55 -7.48
C VAL A 79 -13.61 6.72 -7.84
N VAL A 80 -12.48 7.05 -7.24
CA VAL A 80 -11.20 6.33 -7.36
C VAL A 80 -10.78 5.85 -5.98
N MET A 81 -10.31 4.61 -5.89
CA MET A 81 -9.79 4.01 -4.68
C MET A 81 -8.48 3.28 -4.99
N TYR A 82 -7.48 3.41 -4.13
CA TYR A 82 -6.22 2.70 -4.25
C TYR A 82 -6.21 1.42 -3.43
N ASP A 83 -5.87 0.31 -4.09
CA ASP A 83 -5.55 -0.97 -3.45
C ASP A 83 -4.02 -1.14 -3.39
N PRO A 84 -3.39 -0.99 -2.21
CA PRO A 84 -1.94 -1.15 -2.08
C PRO A 84 -1.44 -2.59 -2.22
N ALA A 85 -2.30 -3.60 -2.02
CA ALA A 85 -1.93 -5.00 -2.15
C ALA A 85 -1.71 -5.40 -3.61
N GLU A 86 -2.59 -4.94 -4.48
CA GLU A 86 -2.52 -5.17 -5.93
C GLU A 86 -1.82 -4.02 -6.68
N ARG A 87 -1.53 -2.90 -6.01
CA ARG A 87 -1.01 -1.64 -6.58
C ARG A 87 -1.87 -1.11 -7.73
N LEU A 88 -3.20 -1.19 -7.55
CA LEU A 88 -4.20 -0.77 -8.53
C LEU A 88 -5.03 0.41 -7.99
N TYR A 89 -5.28 1.37 -8.87
CA TYR A 89 -6.35 2.36 -8.68
C TYR A 89 -7.63 1.84 -9.33
N HIS A 90 -8.63 1.53 -8.52
CA HIS A 90 -9.94 1.13 -9.00
C HIS A 90 -10.79 2.37 -9.27
N ILE A 91 -11.44 2.39 -10.43
CA ILE A 91 -12.31 3.48 -10.88
C ILE A 91 -13.73 2.94 -10.94
N GLY A 92 -14.65 3.63 -10.29
CA GLY A 92 -16.04 3.25 -10.23
C GLY A 92 -16.99 4.45 -10.29
N VAL A 93 -18.27 4.14 -10.27
CA VAL A 93 -19.35 5.14 -10.26
C VAL A 93 -20.22 4.91 -9.02
N VAL A 94 -20.46 5.96 -8.26
CA VAL A 94 -21.35 5.92 -7.11
C VAL A 94 -22.77 5.60 -7.59
N SER A 95 -23.34 4.49 -7.12
CA SER A 95 -24.64 3.97 -7.56
C SER A 95 -25.73 4.05 -6.49
N GLY A 96 -25.36 4.36 -5.23
CA GLY A 96 -26.30 4.43 -4.12
C GLY A 96 -26.16 5.64 -3.21
N PRO A 97 -27.16 5.88 -2.33
CA PRO A 97 -27.10 6.94 -1.33
C PRO A 97 -26.06 6.61 -0.23
N CYS A 98 -25.74 7.62 0.59
CA CYS A 98 -25.05 7.42 1.85
C CYS A 98 -26.01 6.74 2.85
N SER A 99 -25.56 5.64 3.47
CA SER A 99 -26.41 4.88 4.40
C SER A 99 -25.58 4.42 5.62
N PRO A 100 -26.14 4.45 6.84
CA PRO A 100 -25.47 3.91 8.02
C PRO A 100 -25.32 2.38 7.93
N VAL A 101 -24.25 1.86 8.54
CA VAL A 101 -24.01 0.42 8.65
C VAL A 101 -24.57 -0.07 9.98
N PRO A 102 -25.45 -1.10 9.99
CA PRO A 102 -26.10 -1.57 11.22
C PRO A 102 -25.15 -2.14 12.26
N GLU A 103 -24.07 -2.79 11.83
CA GLU A 103 -23.04 -3.38 12.70
C GLU A 103 -21.68 -2.89 12.23
N PRO A 104 -21.18 -1.75 12.75
CA PRO A 104 -19.97 -1.13 12.27
C PRO A 104 -18.72 -1.88 12.74
N GLU A 105 -18.02 -2.53 11.81
CA GLU A 105 -16.67 -3.06 12.00
C GLU A 105 -15.64 -2.08 11.41
N GLY A 106 -15.48 -0.90 12.04
CA GLY A 106 -14.57 0.15 11.56
C GLY A 106 -15.08 1.00 10.40
N ILE A 107 -16.27 0.70 9.85
CA ILE A 107 -16.97 1.49 8.83
C ILE A 107 -18.38 1.77 9.34
N THR A 108 -18.75 3.05 9.43
CA THR A 108 -20.03 3.51 9.99
C THR A 108 -21.04 3.88 8.93
N TYR A 109 -20.58 4.36 7.78
CA TYR A 109 -21.44 4.72 6.64
C TYR A 109 -20.83 4.17 5.35
N THR A 110 -21.72 3.76 4.44
CA THR A 110 -21.33 3.22 3.12
C THR A 110 -22.13 3.87 2.00
N ARG A 111 -21.61 3.77 0.79
CA ARG A 111 -22.29 4.02 -0.47
C ARG A 111 -22.02 2.89 -1.44
N ALA A 112 -23.03 2.50 -2.22
CA ALA A 112 -22.84 1.53 -3.29
C ALA A 112 -22.05 2.15 -4.44
N VAL A 113 -21.14 1.35 -5.02
CA VAL A 113 -20.29 1.72 -6.16
C VAL A 113 -20.29 0.59 -7.18
N THR A 114 -20.36 0.94 -8.44
CA THR A 114 -20.12 0.03 -9.54
C THR A 114 -18.67 0.22 -10.02
N TRP A 115 -17.79 -0.68 -9.64
CA TRP A 115 -16.40 -0.68 -10.10
C TRP A 115 -16.33 -1.09 -11.56
N THR A 116 -15.65 -0.30 -12.39
CA THR A 116 -15.67 -0.48 -13.86
C THR A 116 -14.31 -0.73 -14.47
N LYS A 117 -13.25 -0.16 -13.91
CA LYS A 117 -11.89 -0.19 -14.46
C LYS A 117 -10.86 -0.24 -13.33
N ALA A 118 -9.64 -0.64 -13.66
CA ALA A 118 -8.49 -0.52 -12.75
C ALA A 118 -7.24 -0.08 -13.54
N ALA A 119 -6.44 0.79 -12.95
CA ALA A 119 -5.21 1.32 -13.50
C ALA A 119 -4.01 0.99 -12.60
N PRO A 120 -2.95 0.32 -13.10
CA PRO A 120 -1.74 0.05 -12.33
C PRO A 120 -1.03 1.36 -11.93
N ARG A 121 -0.73 1.51 -10.63
CA ARG A 121 0.03 2.65 -10.08
C ARG A 121 1.37 2.84 -10.77
N ASP A 122 2.05 1.75 -11.11
CA ASP A 122 3.39 1.78 -11.70
C ASP A 122 3.43 2.44 -13.09
N MET A 123 2.28 2.56 -13.74
CA MET A 123 2.14 3.18 -15.06
C MET A 123 1.82 4.68 -15.00
N LEU A 124 1.47 5.22 -13.82
CA LEU A 124 1.15 6.62 -13.63
C LEU A 124 2.41 7.50 -13.66
N SER A 125 2.24 8.72 -14.15
CA SER A 125 3.24 9.79 -14.04
C SER A 125 3.52 10.13 -12.56
N GLN A 126 4.69 10.70 -12.30
CA GLN A 126 5.04 11.13 -10.93
C GLN A 126 4.11 12.23 -10.44
N SER A 127 3.63 13.10 -11.32
CA SER A 127 2.65 14.15 -11.00
C SER A 127 1.36 13.54 -10.46
N SER A 128 0.77 12.57 -11.19
CA SER A 128 -0.46 11.93 -10.74
C SER A 128 -0.27 11.12 -9.46
N LYS A 129 0.87 10.45 -9.29
CA LYS A 129 1.21 9.78 -8.02
C LYS A 129 1.26 10.75 -6.85
N ASN A 130 1.83 11.93 -7.03
CA ASN A 130 1.90 12.97 -6.01
C ASN A 130 0.50 13.53 -5.69
N SER A 131 -0.31 13.84 -6.70
CA SER A 131 -1.68 14.33 -6.52
C SER A 131 -2.58 13.31 -5.81
N LEU A 132 -2.44 12.02 -6.13
CA LEU A 132 -3.17 10.91 -5.49
C LEU A 132 -2.64 10.55 -4.11
N GLY A 133 -1.46 11.07 -3.74
CA GLY A 133 -0.80 10.89 -2.44
C GLY A 133 -1.29 11.85 -1.34
N SER A 134 -2.37 12.65 -1.56
CA SER A 134 -2.94 13.53 -0.52
C SER A 134 -3.20 12.77 0.77
N ILE A 135 -2.99 13.43 1.92
CA ILE A 135 -3.21 12.85 3.26
C ILE A 135 -4.68 12.72 3.65
N GLN A 136 -5.60 13.37 2.93
CA GLN A 136 -7.03 13.32 3.22
C GLN A 136 -7.63 11.94 2.88
N THR A 137 -8.64 11.53 3.66
CA THR A 137 -9.40 10.31 3.39
C THR A 137 -10.27 10.46 2.14
N ILE A 138 -10.87 11.66 1.93
CA ILE A 138 -11.72 11.98 0.79
C ILE A 138 -11.30 13.33 0.22
N PHE A 139 -10.93 13.35 -1.06
CA PHE A 139 -10.56 14.59 -1.76
C PHE A 139 -10.93 14.52 -3.24
N ALA A 140 -11.12 15.69 -3.84
CA ALA A 140 -11.34 15.81 -5.28
C ALA A 140 -10.00 15.61 -6.02
N ILE A 141 -10.05 14.95 -7.17
CA ILE A 141 -8.92 14.83 -8.08
C ILE A 141 -9.19 15.60 -9.38
N SER A 142 -8.11 16.08 -9.99
CA SER A 142 -8.24 16.85 -11.22
C SER A 142 -8.67 15.98 -12.42
N HIS A 143 -9.21 16.64 -13.45
CA HIS A 143 -9.61 15.95 -14.68
C HIS A 143 -8.41 15.29 -15.38
N GLU A 144 -7.23 15.89 -15.30
CA GLU A 144 -5.99 15.38 -15.91
C GLU A 144 -5.58 14.05 -15.27
N VAL A 145 -5.65 13.97 -13.93
CA VAL A 145 -5.35 12.73 -13.19
C VAL A 145 -6.35 11.63 -13.53
N LEU A 146 -7.64 11.96 -13.60
CA LEU A 146 -8.67 10.99 -14.02
C LEU A 146 -8.44 10.53 -15.45
N ALA A 147 -8.16 11.44 -16.38
CA ALA A 147 -7.91 11.11 -17.78
C ALA A 147 -6.71 10.16 -17.94
N GLU A 148 -5.62 10.40 -17.22
CA GLU A 148 -4.46 9.50 -17.19
C GLU A 148 -4.82 8.11 -16.64
N LEU A 149 -5.56 8.05 -15.53
CA LEU A 149 -6.03 6.79 -14.94
C LEU A 149 -6.91 6.01 -15.93
N GLU A 150 -7.84 6.67 -16.60
CA GLU A 150 -8.72 6.04 -17.59
C GLU A 150 -7.99 5.58 -18.84
N GLU A 151 -7.02 6.36 -19.31
CA GLU A 151 -6.18 6.01 -20.44
C GLU A 151 -5.35 4.77 -20.12
N ILE A 152 -4.71 4.71 -18.95
CA ILE A 152 -3.94 3.55 -18.50
C ILE A 152 -4.84 2.32 -18.35
N ALA A 153 -6.02 2.48 -17.74
CA ALA A 153 -6.99 1.40 -17.58
C ALA A 153 -7.51 0.84 -18.91
N ALA A 154 -7.55 1.66 -19.97
CA ALA A 154 -7.95 1.25 -21.31
C ALA A 154 -6.82 0.56 -22.10
N ARG A 155 -5.55 0.75 -21.73
CA ARG A 155 -4.38 0.21 -22.43
C ARG A 155 -4.07 -1.22 -21.98
N LYS A 156 -3.69 -2.06 -22.94
CA LYS A 156 -3.10 -3.38 -22.66
C LYS A 156 -1.56 -3.37 -22.61
N THR A 157 -0.89 -2.21 -22.69
CA THR A 157 0.59 -2.09 -22.78
C THR A 157 1.11 -0.74 -22.25
N PRO A 158 2.35 -0.64 -21.67
CA PRO A 158 2.85 0.53 -20.97
C PRO A 158 3.34 1.69 -21.85
N ALA A 159 3.27 2.92 -21.35
CA ALA A 159 3.78 4.14 -21.98
C ALA A 159 4.64 4.99 -21.03
N THR A 160 5.51 5.83 -21.60
CA THR A 160 6.60 6.62 -21.00
C THR A 160 6.11 7.91 -20.30
N PRO A 161 6.81 8.44 -19.25
CA PRO A 161 6.31 9.51 -18.37
C PRO A 161 6.50 10.93 -18.92
N SER A 162 5.62 11.86 -18.49
CA SER A 162 5.76 13.32 -18.63
C SER A 162 5.76 14.01 -17.25
N GLU A 163 6.39 15.20 -17.18
CA GLU A 163 6.77 15.93 -15.96
C GLU A 163 5.64 16.71 -15.27
N PRO A 164 5.83 17.20 -14.00
CA PRO A 164 4.76 17.53 -13.08
C PRO A 164 4.34 18.99 -13.02
N ASP A 165 3.09 19.22 -12.62
CA ASP A 165 2.62 20.53 -12.13
C ASP A 165 1.98 20.37 -10.73
N HIS A 166 2.27 21.33 -9.82
CA HIS A 166 1.92 21.28 -8.41
C HIS A 166 0.68 22.14 -8.13
N ASN A 167 -0.39 21.53 -7.60
CA ASN A 167 -1.36 22.28 -6.79
C ASN A 167 -2.04 21.33 -5.79
N ALA A 168 -1.65 21.44 -4.52
CA ALA A 168 -2.32 20.81 -3.39
C ALA A 168 -3.07 21.91 -2.62
N ASN A 169 -4.39 21.79 -2.51
CA ASN A 169 -5.17 22.58 -1.58
C ASN A 169 -5.17 21.89 -0.22
N ASP A 170 -4.66 22.63 0.77
CA ASP A 170 -4.46 22.22 2.15
C ASP A 170 -5.77 22.43 2.94
N ASP A 171 -6.45 21.32 3.30
CA ASP A 171 -7.43 21.25 4.37
C ASP A 171 -6.88 20.30 5.44
N SER A 172 -6.63 20.81 6.63
CA SER A 172 -5.91 20.14 7.71
C SER A 172 -6.57 18.83 8.17
N ALA A 173 -5.87 17.70 7.93
CA ALA A 173 -6.12 16.42 8.60
C ALA A 173 -5.67 16.50 10.07
N SER A 174 -6.11 15.56 10.92
CA SER A 174 -5.55 15.45 12.27
C SER A 174 -4.09 15.03 12.22
N ASP A 175 -3.28 15.43 13.20
CA ASP A 175 -1.84 15.13 13.23
C ASP A 175 -1.57 13.62 13.12
N ASP A 176 -2.36 12.77 13.78
CA ASP A 176 -2.25 11.31 13.70
C ASP A 176 -2.64 10.74 12.33
N GLU A 177 -3.71 11.26 11.71
CA GLU A 177 -4.12 10.87 10.37
C GLU A 177 -3.12 11.35 9.33
N ALA A 178 -2.63 12.59 9.48
CA ALA A 178 -1.60 13.17 8.63
C ALA A 178 -0.29 12.36 8.74
N LEU A 179 0.13 11.98 9.96
CA LEU A 179 1.30 11.13 10.17
C LEU A 179 1.13 9.78 9.50
N SER A 180 0.00 9.11 9.76
CA SER A 180 -0.28 7.80 9.17
C SER A 180 -0.32 7.84 7.64
N ALA A 181 -1.02 8.82 7.06
CA ALA A 181 -1.10 8.99 5.63
C ALA A 181 0.26 9.36 5.00
N THR A 182 1.07 10.19 5.68
CA THR A 182 2.43 10.54 5.25
C THR A 182 3.33 9.31 5.27
N TYR A 183 3.24 8.48 6.31
CA TYR A 183 3.98 7.23 6.41
C TYR A 183 3.59 6.26 5.28
N ASP A 184 2.29 6.02 5.08
CA ASP A 184 1.79 5.11 4.04
C ASP A 184 2.19 5.60 2.63
N ASN A 185 2.10 6.91 2.39
CA ASN A 185 2.58 7.50 1.14
C ASN A 185 4.10 7.34 0.97
N GLY A 186 4.87 7.53 2.05
CA GLY A 186 6.31 7.28 2.07
C GLY A 186 6.66 5.84 1.68
N ILE A 187 5.95 4.87 2.26
CA ILE A 187 6.09 3.43 1.90
C ILE A 187 5.79 3.20 0.41
N GLU A 188 4.73 3.81 -0.13
CA GLU A 188 4.40 3.68 -1.56
C GLU A 188 5.49 4.29 -2.48
N LEU A 189 6.06 5.43 -2.11
CA LEU A 189 7.18 6.03 -2.86
C LEU A 189 8.43 5.15 -2.81
N ILE A 190 8.70 4.50 -1.68
CA ILE A 190 9.82 3.55 -1.56
C ILE A 190 9.57 2.32 -2.44
N LYS A 191 8.35 1.77 -2.44
CA LYS A 191 7.96 0.67 -3.34
C LYS A 191 8.14 1.04 -4.81
N ASP A 192 7.75 2.26 -5.20
CA ASP A 192 7.95 2.77 -6.57
C ASP A 192 9.44 2.78 -6.95
N ARG A 193 10.33 3.16 -6.00
CA ARG A 193 11.79 3.12 -6.21
C ARG A 193 12.33 1.70 -6.30
N VAL A 194 11.89 0.79 -5.42
CA VAL A 194 12.29 -0.62 -5.46
C VAL A 194 11.90 -1.25 -6.79
N ASN A 195 10.70 -0.97 -7.32
CA ASN A 195 10.26 -1.49 -8.61
C ASN A 195 11.07 -0.99 -9.82
N GLN A 196 11.83 0.10 -9.67
CA GLN A 196 12.72 0.65 -10.71
C GLN A 196 14.14 0.06 -10.65
N LEU A 197 14.49 -0.70 -9.60
CA LEU A 197 15.80 -1.31 -9.46
C LEU A 197 16.03 -2.41 -10.50
N GLY A 198 17.28 -2.68 -10.80
CA GLY A 198 17.67 -3.91 -11.49
C GLY A 198 17.57 -5.13 -10.56
N TRP A 199 17.42 -6.32 -11.15
CA TRP A 199 17.33 -7.55 -10.36
C TRP A 199 18.60 -7.81 -9.50
N GLU A 200 19.80 -7.44 -9.97
CA GLU A 200 21.06 -7.55 -9.20
C GLU A 200 21.06 -6.65 -7.96
N ASP A 201 20.54 -5.41 -8.11
CA ASP A 201 20.43 -4.48 -6.99
C ASP A 201 19.38 -4.94 -5.98
N MET A 202 18.32 -5.59 -6.44
CA MET A 202 17.34 -6.18 -5.53
C MET A 202 17.92 -7.33 -4.70
N GLU A 203 18.76 -8.20 -5.28
CA GLU A 203 19.49 -9.24 -4.54
C GLU A 203 20.44 -8.64 -3.51
N ARG A 204 21.19 -7.58 -3.88
CA ARG A 204 22.09 -6.85 -2.97
C ARG A 204 21.32 -6.18 -1.84
N LEU A 205 20.14 -5.62 -2.15
CA LEU A 205 19.27 -4.97 -1.17
C LEU A 205 18.76 -5.99 -0.13
N VAL A 206 18.34 -7.18 -0.58
CA VAL A 206 17.93 -8.27 0.32
C VAL A 206 19.12 -8.74 1.18
N ALA A 207 20.31 -8.88 0.61
CA ALA A 207 21.52 -9.22 1.38
C ALA A 207 21.86 -8.14 2.41
N GLY A 208 21.76 -6.85 2.05
CA GLY A 208 21.96 -5.71 2.93
C GLY A 208 20.96 -5.66 4.09
N MET A 209 19.69 -5.92 3.81
CA MET A 209 18.67 -6.05 4.85
C MET A 209 19.00 -7.16 5.86
N LEU A 210 19.41 -8.33 5.38
CA LEU A 210 19.80 -9.43 6.27
C LEU A 210 21.07 -9.09 7.09
N ARG A 211 22.05 -8.36 6.51
CA ARG A 211 23.21 -7.85 7.25
C ARG A 211 22.78 -6.88 8.35
N ALA A 212 21.87 -5.97 8.04
CA ALA A 212 21.31 -5.02 9.03
C ALA A 212 20.54 -5.72 10.16
N MET A 213 19.99 -6.92 9.91
CA MET A 213 19.38 -7.79 10.92
C MET A 213 20.39 -8.60 11.73
N GLY A 214 21.68 -8.48 11.43
CA GLY A 214 22.77 -9.13 12.19
C GLY A 214 23.28 -10.43 11.59
N TYR A 215 22.87 -10.81 10.38
CA TYR A 215 23.39 -11.98 9.69
C TYR A 215 24.61 -11.63 8.83
N CYS A 216 25.49 -12.60 8.62
CA CYS A 216 26.56 -12.54 7.62
C CYS A 216 26.00 -12.97 6.26
N ALA A 217 25.46 -12.00 5.49
CA ALA A 217 24.77 -12.26 4.23
C ALA A 217 25.60 -11.89 3.01
N ARG A 218 25.54 -12.74 1.98
CA ARG A 218 26.21 -12.53 0.69
C ARG A 218 25.32 -12.95 -0.48
N VAL A 219 25.42 -12.22 -1.59
CA VAL A 219 24.84 -12.64 -2.88
C VAL A 219 25.66 -13.80 -3.41
N THR A 220 25.01 -14.82 -3.96
CA THR A 220 25.71 -15.97 -4.56
C THR A 220 26.18 -15.62 -5.98
N PRO A 221 27.32 -16.17 -6.42
CA PRO A 221 27.73 -16.02 -7.83
C PRO A 221 26.68 -16.64 -8.78
N LYS A 222 26.55 -16.07 -9.98
CA LYS A 222 25.69 -16.64 -11.03
C LYS A 222 26.17 -18.03 -11.41
N GLY A 223 25.26 -19.02 -11.31
CA GLY A 223 25.57 -20.39 -11.65
C GLY A 223 24.32 -21.27 -11.64
N PRO A 224 24.41 -22.56 -11.96
CA PRO A 224 23.29 -23.50 -11.93
C PRO A 224 22.93 -23.90 -10.47
N ASP A 225 22.86 -22.96 -9.57
CA ASP A 225 22.82 -23.16 -8.11
C ASP A 225 21.41 -23.40 -7.57
N GLY A 226 20.44 -23.65 -8.45
CA GLY A 226 19.07 -24.00 -8.07
C GLY A 226 18.25 -22.89 -7.43
N GLY A 227 18.49 -21.60 -7.82
CA GLY A 227 17.64 -20.47 -7.40
C GLY A 227 17.99 -19.93 -6.00
N ARG A 228 19.26 -20.00 -5.61
CA ARG A 228 19.76 -19.43 -4.36
C ARG A 228 20.45 -18.11 -4.66
N ASP A 229 19.77 -17.02 -4.43
CA ASP A 229 20.28 -15.69 -4.79
C ASP A 229 21.08 -15.05 -3.64
N VAL A 230 20.66 -15.31 -2.37
CA VAL A 230 21.36 -14.84 -1.17
C VAL A 230 21.49 -15.97 -0.16
N ILE A 231 22.65 -16.08 0.47
CA ILE A 231 22.90 -16.96 1.61
C ILE A 231 23.34 -16.11 2.80
N ALA A 232 22.70 -16.35 3.96
CA ALA A 232 23.04 -15.68 5.21
C ALA A 232 23.20 -16.70 6.35
N SER A 233 24.14 -16.44 7.26
CA SER A 233 24.42 -17.26 8.44
C SER A 233 24.65 -16.38 9.67
N PRO A 234 24.49 -16.91 10.90
CA PRO A 234 24.81 -16.16 12.12
C PRO A 234 26.29 -15.78 12.23
N ASP A 235 27.17 -16.58 11.68
CA ASP A 235 28.61 -16.42 11.71
C ASP A 235 29.23 -16.13 10.34
N ALA A 236 30.42 -15.51 10.32
CA ALA A 236 31.13 -15.15 9.10
C ALA A 236 31.63 -16.34 8.28
N LEU A 237 31.83 -17.49 8.92
CA LEU A 237 32.33 -18.71 8.27
C LEU A 237 31.19 -19.57 7.67
N GLY A 238 29.93 -19.31 8.06
CA GLY A 238 28.77 -20.06 7.59
C GLY A 238 28.67 -21.48 8.18
N LEU A 239 29.20 -21.67 9.36
CA LEU A 239 29.24 -22.98 10.07
C LEU A 239 28.12 -23.11 11.08
N GLU A 240 27.58 -21.99 11.57
CA GLU A 240 26.46 -21.97 12.53
C GLU A 240 25.12 -22.07 11.85
N SER A 241 24.18 -22.72 12.56
CA SER A 241 22.76 -22.81 12.13
C SER A 241 21.89 -21.84 12.94
N PRO A 242 20.78 -21.38 12.38
CA PRO A 242 20.25 -21.71 11.05
C PRO A 242 20.88 -20.87 9.93
N ARG A 243 21.11 -21.51 8.77
CA ARG A 243 21.45 -20.80 7.54
C ARG A 243 20.15 -20.34 6.85
N ILE A 244 20.09 -19.07 6.46
CA ILE A 244 19.01 -18.52 5.64
C ILE A 244 19.40 -18.64 4.16
N VAL A 245 18.54 -19.25 3.37
CA VAL A 245 18.65 -19.31 1.91
C VAL A 245 17.53 -18.45 1.36
N ALA A 246 17.90 -17.39 0.61
CA ALA A 246 16.92 -16.52 0.00
C ALA A 246 16.88 -16.69 -1.53
N GLU A 247 15.66 -16.71 -2.08
CA GLU A 247 15.37 -16.57 -3.50
C GLU A 247 14.68 -15.24 -3.72
N VAL A 248 15.12 -14.46 -4.73
CA VAL A 248 14.64 -13.12 -5.04
C VAL A 248 14.05 -13.11 -6.44
N LYS A 249 12.78 -12.76 -6.57
CA LYS A 249 12.09 -12.59 -7.86
C LYS A 249 11.61 -11.15 -8.01
N HIS A 250 12.38 -10.41 -8.79
CA HIS A 250 12.07 -9.03 -9.12
C HIS A 250 11.29 -8.97 -10.43
N ARG A 251 9.96 -9.03 -10.34
CA ARG A 251 9.04 -9.04 -11.48
C ARG A 251 7.64 -8.60 -11.08
N LYS A 252 6.77 -8.35 -12.08
CA LYS A 252 5.40 -7.86 -11.86
C LYS A 252 4.39 -8.95 -11.51
N GLU A 253 4.61 -10.18 -12.00
CA GLU A 253 3.66 -11.28 -11.82
C GLU A 253 3.82 -11.94 -10.45
N ALA A 254 2.69 -12.28 -9.83
CA ALA A 254 2.67 -13.02 -8.58
C ALA A 254 3.24 -14.44 -8.73
N MET A 255 3.99 -14.88 -7.72
CA MET A 255 4.56 -16.22 -7.67
C MET A 255 3.49 -17.23 -7.26
N GLY A 256 3.35 -18.28 -8.09
CA GLY A 256 2.42 -19.38 -7.84
C GLY A 256 3.01 -20.51 -6.98
N ALA A 257 2.14 -21.43 -6.55
CA ALA A 257 2.51 -22.60 -5.75
C ALA A 257 3.66 -23.47 -6.34
N PRO A 258 3.76 -23.69 -7.67
CA PRO A 258 4.87 -24.49 -8.22
C PRO A 258 6.25 -23.88 -7.93
N ALA A 259 6.37 -22.56 -8.00
CA ALA A 259 7.66 -21.88 -7.73
C ALA A 259 8.05 -22.01 -6.26
N VAL A 260 7.09 -21.83 -5.33
CA VAL A 260 7.34 -21.98 -3.90
C VAL A 260 7.69 -23.42 -3.54
N ARG A 261 7.00 -24.42 -4.13
CA ARG A 261 7.38 -25.85 -3.95
C ARG A 261 8.78 -26.15 -4.45
N SER A 262 9.18 -25.63 -5.60
CA SER A 262 10.51 -25.78 -6.16
C SER A 262 11.58 -25.22 -5.22
N PHE A 263 11.34 -24.02 -4.69
CA PHE A 263 12.22 -23.38 -3.72
C PHE A 263 12.36 -24.21 -2.44
N ILE A 264 11.23 -24.66 -1.85
CA ILE A 264 11.21 -25.50 -0.65
C ILE A 264 12.01 -26.80 -0.89
N GLY A 265 11.82 -27.44 -2.05
CA GLY A 265 12.53 -28.65 -2.45
C GLY A 265 14.05 -28.47 -2.57
N GLY A 266 14.53 -27.26 -2.80
CA GLY A 266 15.95 -26.90 -2.84
C GLY A 266 16.61 -26.65 -1.48
N LEU A 267 15.83 -26.51 -0.40
CA LEU A 267 16.32 -26.29 0.95
C LEU A 267 16.86 -27.58 1.56
N ARG A 268 17.93 -27.49 2.35
CA ARG A 268 18.53 -28.60 3.09
C ARG A 268 17.99 -28.66 4.52
N ALA A 269 18.15 -29.80 5.16
CA ALA A 269 17.86 -29.93 6.58
C ALA A 269 18.64 -28.86 7.37
N GLY A 270 17.95 -28.09 8.23
CA GLY A 270 18.53 -27.00 9.00
C GLY A 270 18.52 -25.63 8.31
N ASP A 271 18.21 -25.55 7.00
CA ASP A 271 18.01 -24.26 6.33
C ASP A 271 16.71 -23.56 6.78
N ARG A 272 16.66 -22.27 6.58
CA ARG A 272 15.45 -21.43 6.66
C ARG A 272 15.25 -20.75 5.30
N GLY A 273 14.08 -20.84 4.74
CA GLY A 273 13.79 -20.24 3.44
C GLY A 273 13.27 -18.80 3.59
N LEU A 274 13.81 -17.91 2.77
CA LEU A 274 13.29 -16.57 2.57
C LEU A 274 12.99 -16.39 1.09
N TYR A 275 11.72 -16.26 0.70
CA TYR A 275 11.35 -16.00 -0.68
C TYR A 275 10.85 -14.58 -0.82
N VAL A 276 11.56 -13.72 -1.54
CA VAL A 276 11.20 -12.33 -1.79
C VAL A 276 10.67 -12.21 -3.21
N SER A 277 9.48 -11.63 -3.38
CA SER A 277 8.89 -11.38 -4.70
C SER A 277 8.23 -10.02 -4.76
N THR A 278 8.70 -9.15 -5.65
CA THR A 278 8.08 -7.83 -5.85
C THR A 278 6.70 -7.90 -6.49
N GLY A 279 6.39 -8.96 -7.24
CA GLY A 279 5.05 -9.22 -7.77
C GLY A 279 4.11 -9.95 -6.80
N GLY A 280 4.58 -10.24 -5.57
CA GLY A 280 3.79 -10.91 -4.55
C GLY A 280 3.62 -12.43 -4.76
N PHE A 281 2.61 -13.00 -4.10
CA PHE A 281 2.36 -14.44 -4.05
C PHE A 281 0.86 -14.74 -4.14
N THR A 282 0.48 -15.78 -4.88
CA THR A 282 -0.91 -16.26 -4.90
C THR A 282 -1.29 -16.88 -3.55
N LYS A 283 -2.60 -17.05 -3.31
CA LYS A 283 -3.11 -17.72 -2.10
C LYS A 283 -2.56 -19.15 -1.97
N GLU A 284 -2.48 -19.89 -3.07
CA GLU A 284 -1.94 -21.24 -3.14
C GLU A 284 -0.44 -21.27 -2.82
N ALA A 285 0.32 -20.25 -3.24
CA ALA A 285 1.73 -20.11 -2.92
C ALA A 285 1.96 -19.88 -1.41
N ARG A 286 1.16 -19.03 -0.77
CA ARG A 286 1.19 -18.81 0.68
C ARG A 286 0.86 -20.10 1.45
N TYR A 287 -0.17 -20.82 1.00
CA TYR A 287 -0.55 -22.11 1.58
C TYR A 287 0.56 -23.18 1.49
N GLU A 288 1.31 -23.21 0.39
CA GLU A 288 2.48 -24.12 0.27
C GLU A 288 3.61 -23.76 1.24
N ALA A 289 3.87 -22.46 1.46
CA ALA A 289 4.88 -22.05 2.43
C ALA A 289 4.47 -22.40 3.87
N ASP A 290 3.20 -22.20 4.23
CA ASP A 290 2.67 -22.51 5.56
C ASP A 290 2.72 -24.01 5.90
N ARG A 291 2.64 -24.87 4.88
CA ARG A 291 2.69 -26.35 5.02
C ARG A 291 4.10 -26.93 4.93
N ALA A 292 5.11 -26.09 4.68
CA ALA A 292 6.46 -26.58 4.49
C ALA A 292 7.03 -27.23 5.77
N ASN A 293 7.75 -28.35 5.59
CA ASN A 293 8.44 -29.04 6.69
C ASN A 293 9.66 -28.26 7.22
N VAL A 294 10.11 -27.24 6.49
CA VAL A 294 11.16 -26.30 6.90
C VAL A 294 10.54 -24.91 7.04
N PRO A 295 10.97 -24.08 7.98
CA PRO A 295 10.46 -22.71 8.09
C PRO A 295 10.76 -21.91 6.82
N VAL A 296 9.69 -21.40 6.19
CA VAL A 296 9.77 -20.54 5.01
C VAL A 296 8.99 -19.27 5.26
N ARG A 297 9.60 -18.12 4.95
CA ARG A 297 8.95 -16.82 4.96
C ARG A 297 8.84 -16.28 3.55
N LEU A 298 7.64 -15.85 3.16
CA LEU A 298 7.39 -15.14 1.92
C LEU A 298 7.33 -13.64 2.24
N LEU A 299 8.12 -12.84 1.52
CA LEU A 299 8.06 -11.37 1.56
C LEU A 299 7.63 -10.85 0.20
N ASP A 300 6.44 -10.27 0.14
CA ASP A 300 6.03 -9.44 -0.97
C ASP A 300 6.68 -8.04 -0.88
N LEU A 301 6.43 -7.19 -1.86
CA LEU A 301 7.02 -5.86 -1.93
C LEU A 301 6.70 -5.00 -0.69
N ASP A 302 5.47 -5.08 -0.18
CA ASP A 302 5.06 -4.32 1.01
C ASP A 302 5.80 -4.78 2.26
N ALA A 303 5.79 -6.07 2.52
CA ALA A 303 6.49 -6.66 3.67
C ALA A 303 8.00 -6.41 3.59
N PHE A 304 8.61 -6.56 2.40
CA PHE A 304 10.02 -6.27 2.20
C PHE A 304 10.36 -4.82 2.52
N VAL A 305 9.62 -3.85 1.97
CA VAL A 305 9.88 -2.42 2.18
C VAL A 305 9.72 -2.04 3.65
N ARG A 306 8.68 -2.53 4.34
CA ARG A 306 8.49 -2.27 5.78
C ARG A 306 9.66 -2.79 6.61
N HIS A 307 10.10 -4.04 6.40
CA HIS A 307 11.27 -4.57 7.09
C HIS A 307 12.56 -3.83 6.76
N TYR A 308 12.73 -3.41 5.50
CA TYR A 308 13.90 -2.61 5.11
C TYR A 308 13.95 -1.27 5.83
N VAL A 309 12.82 -0.55 5.93
CA VAL A 309 12.70 0.72 6.66
C VAL A 309 12.98 0.55 8.14
N GLU A 310 12.48 -0.53 8.78
CA GLU A 310 12.74 -0.83 10.20
C GLU A 310 14.23 -0.99 10.52
N VAL A 311 15.00 -1.56 9.59
CA VAL A 311 16.43 -1.81 9.81
C VAL A 311 17.35 -0.83 9.10
N TYR A 312 16.82 0.19 8.43
CA TYR A 312 17.56 1.11 7.56
C TYR A 312 18.76 1.76 8.23
N ASP A 313 18.65 2.16 9.49
CA ASP A 313 19.74 2.79 10.24
C ASP A 313 20.93 1.86 10.47
N LYS A 314 20.74 0.55 10.38
CA LYS A 314 21.79 -0.47 10.54
C LYS A 314 22.36 -0.97 9.22
N THR A 315 21.84 -0.48 8.09
CA THR A 315 22.35 -0.89 6.77
C THR A 315 23.72 -0.29 6.51
N ASP A 316 24.54 -1.00 5.74
CA ASP A 316 25.84 -0.53 5.28
C ASP A 316 25.72 0.52 4.15
N ASP A 317 26.83 1.19 3.83
CA ASP A 317 26.86 2.26 2.84
C ASP A 317 26.57 1.74 1.41
N GLU A 318 26.97 0.51 1.09
CA GLU A 318 26.64 -0.13 -0.19
C GLU A 318 25.12 -0.25 -0.34
N THR A 319 24.45 -0.78 0.67
CA THR A 319 22.99 -0.95 0.68
C THR A 319 22.27 0.39 0.61
N ARG A 320 22.73 1.40 1.36
CA ARG A 320 22.15 2.77 1.31
C ARG A 320 22.31 3.43 -0.05
N SER A 321 23.41 3.13 -0.76
CA SER A 321 23.63 3.71 -2.10
C SER A 321 22.63 3.18 -3.14
N ILE A 322 22.14 1.94 -2.97
CA ILE A 322 21.13 1.34 -3.86
C ILE A 322 19.76 1.99 -3.64
N LEU A 323 19.36 2.15 -2.37
CA LEU A 323 18.07 2.72 -2.01
C LEU A 323 18.25 3.77 -0.88
N PRO A 324 18.68 4.99 -1.23
CA PRO A 324 18.85 6.05 -0.24
C PRO A 324 17.52 6.56 0.27
N LEU A 325 17.34 6.58 1.60
CA LEU A 325 16.18 7.11 2.28
C LEU A 325 16.56 8.28 3.18
N THR A 326 15.63 9.23 3.35
CA THR A 326 15.76 10.36 4.28
C THR A 326 14.74 10.22 5.40
N ARG A 327 15.19 10.37 6.65
CA ARG A 327 14.32 10.39 7.83
C ARG A 327 13.61 11.73 7.93
N ILE A 328 12.31 11.70 8.20
CA ILE A 328 11.49 12.87 8.47
C ILE A 328 11.14 12.88 9.95
N TRP A 329 11.32 14.02 10.64
CA TRP A 329 10.89 14.23 12.00
C TRP A 329 9.45 14.76 12.00
N TRP A 330 8.60 14.16 12.80
CA TRP A 330 7.22 14.57 12.97
C TRP A 330 7.02 15.16 14.37
N PRO A 331 6.33 16.29 14.54
CA PRO A 331 5.99 16.81 15.86
C PRO A 331 5.04 15.85 16.59
N ALA A 332 5.27 15.64 17.90
CA ALA A 332 4.47 14.76 18.75
C ALA A 332 3.34 15.54 19.44
#